data_f164f03c5cff4e367df8e1aeec2122f7
#
_entry.id   f164f03c5cff4e367df8e1aeec2122f7
#
_cell.length_a   1.000
_cell.length_b   1.000
_cell.length_c   1.000
_cell.angle_alpha   90.00
_cell.angle_beta   90.00
_cell.angle_gamma   90.00
#
_symmetry.space_group_name_H-M   'P 1'
#
loop_
_entity.id
_entity.type
_entity.pdbx_description
1 polymer ?
#
loop_
_entity_poly.entity_id
_entity_poly.type
_entity_poly.pdbx_seq_one_letter_code
_entity_poly.pdbx_strand_id
1 'polypeptide(L)'
;MITEIVLFDLPNGITREAMIAQFRESIPRWQQNPDMIRKHMIFDLASGKGGGIYLWKSVEDARRWHDESFRQRVLSAFGSEPSYQYFDTPVIVDNAARDIMIEAA
;
A
#
# COMPACT_ATOMS: atom_id res chain seq x y z
N MET A 1 7.88 3.14 13.43
CA MET A 1 7.02 3.07 12.25
C MET A 1 7.43 1.90 11.37
N ILE A 2 6.51 1.38 10.62
CA ILE A 2 6.74 0.24 9.72
C ILE A 2 6.35 0.66 8.30
N THR A 3 7.24 0.42 7.35
CA THR A 3 6.94 0.52 5.93
C THR A 3 6.60 -0.87 5.41
N GLU A 4 5.43 -1.00 4.82
CA GLU A 4 5.00 -2.24 4.19
C GLU A 4 4.92 -2.05 2.69
N ILE A 5 5.49 -2.99 1.94
CA ILE A 5 5.36 -3.04 0.49
C ILE A 5 4.47 -4.21 0.13
N VAL A 6 3.33 -3.90 -0.49
CA VAL A 6 2.39 -4.89 -1.02
C VAL A 6 2.50 -4.87 -2.54
N LEU A 7 2.76 -6.03 -3.13
CA LEU A 7 2.84 -6.18 -4.58
C LEU A 7 1.98 -7.34 -5.05
N PHE A 8 1.38 -7.17 -6.21
CA PHE A 8 0.63 -8.23 -6.90
C PHE A 8 0.79 -8.08 -8.41
N ASP A 9 0.48 -9.14 -9.14
CA ASP A 9 0.51 -9.11 -10.60
C ASP A 9 -0.75 -8.47 -11.13
N LEU A 10 -0.59 -7.66 -12.18
CA LEU A 10 -1.70 -6.99 -12.85
C LEU A 10 -2.28 -7.89 -13.95
N PRO A 11 -3.60 -7.80 -14.22
CA PRO A 11 -4.19 -8.48 -15.36
C PRO A 11 -3.55 -8.02 -16.67
N ASN A 12 -3.41 -8.93 -17.62
CA ASN A 12 -2.90 -8.61 -18.94
C ASN A 12 -3.77 -7.55 -19.61
N GLY A 13 -3.13 -6.53 -20.17
CA GLY A 13 -3.83 -5.50 -20.92
C GLY A 13 -4.52 -4.43 -20.09
N ILE A 14 -4.34 -4.45 -18.75
CA ILE A 14 -4.92 -3.40 -17.92
C ILE A 14 -4.29 -2.04 -18.29
N THR A 15 -5.12 -1.00 -18.32
CA THR A 15 -4.68 0.35 -18.66
C THR A 15 -4.36 1.18 -17.43
N ARG A 16 -3.61 2.28 -17.64
CA ARG A 16 -3.36 3.27 -16.59
C ARG A 16 -4.68 3.80 -16.02
N GLU A 17 -5.64 4.11 -16.87
CA GLU A 17 -6.94 4.65 -16.46
C GLU A 17 -7.70 3.66 -15.58
N ALA A 18 -7.65 2.38 -15.94
CA ALA A 18 -8.30 1.33 -15.13
C ALA A 18 -7.63 1.18 -13.76
N MET A 19 -6.29 1.27 -13.69
CA MET A 19 -5.56 1.24 -12.41
C MET A 19 -5.93 2.42 -11.54
N ILE A 20 -5.96 3.61 -12.10
CA ILE A 20 -6.34 4.83 -11.36
C ILE A 20 -7.77 4.71 -10.84
N ALA A 21 -8.70 4.20 -11.64
CA ALA A 21 -10.08 4.00 -11.22
C ALA A 21 -10.18 3.04 -10.03
N GLN A 22 -9.47 1.92 -10.07
CA GLN A 22 -9.42 0.95 -8.98
C GLN A 22 -8.86 1.58 -7.69
N PHE A 23 -7.78 2.32 -7.81
CA PHE A 23 -7.17 3.00 -6.66
C PHE A 23 -8.12 4.03 -6.06
N ARG A 24 -8.76 4.84 -6.90
CA ARG A 24 -9.71 5.87 -6.44
C ARG A 24 -10.89 5.28 -5.68
N GLU A 25 -11.39 4.14 -6.11
CA GLU A 25 -12.47 3.44 -5.41
C GLU A 25 -12.11 3.10 -3.97
N SER A 26 -10.84 2.80 -3.71
CA SER A 26 -10.37 2.42 -2.39
C SER A 26 -10.05 3.59 -1.46
N ILE A 27 -9.97 4.82 -1.98
CA ILE A 27 -9.56 5.99 -1.18
C ILE A 27 -10.37 6.16 0.11
N PRO A 28 -11.71 6.13 0.11
CA PRO A 28 -12.45 6.34 1.35
C PRO A 28 -12.12 5.34 2.45
N ARG A 29 -11.91 4.07 2.07
CA ARG A 29 -11.54 3.01 3.02
C ARG A 29 -10.20 3.30 3.68
N TRP A 30 -9.20 3.72 2.90
CA TRP A 30 -7.87 4.02 3.43
C TRP A 30 -7.83 5.35 4.16
N GLN A 31 -8.56 6.34 3.69
CA GLN A 31 -8.63 7.66 4.32
C GLN A 31 -9.21 7.59 5.73
N GLN A 32 -10.12 6.64 5.98
CA GLN A 32 -10.76 6.46 7.27
C GLN A 32 -9.97 5.54 8.22
N ASN A 33 -8.85 4.98 7.76
CA ASN A 33 -8.07 4.04 8.57
C ASN A 33 -7.23 4.79 9.61
N PRO A 34 -7.54 4.63 10.92
CA PRO A 34 -6.87 5.39 11.97
C PRO A 34 -5.45 4.89 12.26
N ASP A 35 -5.08 3.71 11.79
CA ASP A 35 -3.80 3.07 12.08
C ASP A 35 -2.78 3.26 10.98
N MET A 36 -3.20 3.76 9.82
CA MET A 36 -2.33 4.03 8.68
C MET A 36 -1.91 5.49 8.67
N ILE A 37 -0.60 5.73 8.61
CA ILE A 37 -0.05 7.09 8.57
C ILE A 37 -0.12 7.64 7.15
N ARG A 38 0.28 6.83 6.16
CA ARG A 38 0.37 7.25 4.77
C ARG A 38 0.37 6.04 3.86
N LYS A 39 -0.11 6.22 2.63
CA LYS A 39 -0.08 5.18 1.60
C LYS A 39 0.22 5.80 0.25
N HIS A 40 1.10 5.15 -0.50
CA HIS A 40 1.32 5.40 -1.92
C HIS A 40 0.76 4.22 -2.70
N MET A 41 -0.13 4.49 -3.62
CA MET A 41 -0.62 3.47 -4.56
C MET A 41 0.28 3.49 -5.78
N ILE A 42 0.81 2.34 -6.15
CA ILE A 42 1.86 2.24 -7.18
C ILE A 42 1.49 1.20 -8.23
N PHE A 43 1.95 1.41 -9.45
CA PHE A 43 1.90 0.39 -10.49
C PHE A 43 2.97 0.65 -11.54
N ASP A 44 3.38 -0.41 -12.22
CA ASP A 44 4.27 -0.36 -13.36
C ASP A 44 3.73 -1.30 -14.43
N LEU A 45 3.23 -0.73 -15.53
CA LEU A 45 2.61 -1.51 -16.60
C LEU A 45 3.64 -2.35 -17.34
N ALA A 46 4.89 -1.88 -17.45
CA ALA A 46 5.95 -2.61 -18.16
C ALA A 46 6.29 -3.92 -17.46
N SER A 47 6.40 -3.93 -16.14
CA SER A 47 6.66 -5.15 -15.37
C SER A 47 5.40 -5.92 -15.01
N GLY A 48 4.22 -5.32 -15.18
CA GLY A 48 2.95 -5.92 -14.81
C GLY A 48 2.75 -6.03 -13.31
N LYS A 49 3.33 -5.12 -12.53
CA LYS A 49 3.22 -5.10 -11.06
C LYS A 49 2.42 -3.89 -10.59
N GLY A 50 1.62 -4.10 -9.56
CA GLY A 50 0.92 -3.03 -8.86
C GLY A 50 0.89 -3.30 -7.38
N GLY A 51 0.42 -2.32 -6.60
CA GLY A 51 0.31 -2.48 -5.17
C GLY A 51 0.31 -1.17 -4.41
N GLY A 52 0.93 -1.18 -3.26
CA GLY A 52 1.02 -0.01 -2.41
C GLY A 52 2.23 -0.03 -1.50
N ILE A 53 2.67 1.15 -1.13
CA ILE A 53 3.66 1.36 -0.10
C ILE A 53 2.94 2.03 1.05
N TYR A 54 2.92 1.37 2.21
CA TYR A 54 2.16 1.79 3.38
C TYR A 54 3.09 2.18 4.50
N LEU A 55 2.74 3.21 5.23
CA LEU A 55 3.41 3.57 6.47
C LEU A 55 2.43 3.35 7.62
N TRP A 56 2.81 2.46 8.55
CA TRP A 56 1.99 2.05 9.69
C TRP A 56 2.69 2.42 10.99
N LYS A 57 1.89 2.54 12.06
CA LYS A 57 2.42 2.73 13.40
C LYS A 57 3.13 1.48 13.91
N SER A 58 2.62 0.30 13.56
CA SER A 58 3.17 -0.99 13.97
C SER A 58 2.93 -2.07 12.93
N VAL A 59 3.68 -3.17 13.01
CA VAL A 59 3.47 -4.33 12.14
C VAL A 59 2.15 -5.03 12.46
N GLU A 60 1.71 -5.00 13.70
CA GLU A 60 0.43 -5.58 14.11
C GLU A 60 -0.73 -4.87 13.44
N ASP A 61 -0.65 -3.54 13.32
CA ASP A 61 -1.64 -2.76 12.58
C ASP A 61 -1.67 -3.16 11.11
N ALA A 62 -0.51 -3.27 10.48
CA ALA A 62 -0.42 -3.70 9.09
C ALA A 62 -1.09 -5.06 8.86
N ARG A 63 -0.78 -6.04 9.71
CA ARG A 63 -1.32 -7.39 9.61
C ARG A 63 -2.83 -7.43 9.85
N ARG A 64 -3.32 -6.59 10.76
CA ARG A 64 -4.75 -6.53 11.07
C ARG A 64 -5.56 -6.03 9.88
N TRP A 65 -5.06 -5.03 9.17
CA TRP A 65 -5.73 -4.43 8.01
C TRP A 65 -5.50 -5.19 6.72
N HIS A 66 -4.36 -5.91 6.59
CA HIS A 66 -4.06 -6.76 5.46
C HIS A 66 -4.30 -8.24 5.82
N ASP A 67 -5.53 -8.53 6.15
CA ASP A 67 -6.01 -9.85 6.55
C ASP A 67 -6.52 -10.65 5.34
N GLU A 68 -7.21 -11.74 5.61
CA GLU A 68 -7.79 -12.59 4.56
C GLU A 68 -8.81 -11.83 3.70
N SER A 69 -9.57 -10.90 4.30
CA SER A 69 -10.52 -10.08 3.56
C SER A 69 -9.80 -9.20 2.53
N PHE A 70 -8.68 -8.60 2.90
CA PHE A 70 -7.85 -7.83 1.97
C PHE A 70 -7.30 -8.71 0.85
N ARG A 71 -6.78 -9.90 1.20
CA ARG A 71 -6.26 -10.86 0.22
C ARG A 71 -7.34 -11.21 -0.82
N GLN A 72 -8.56 -11.48 -0.37
CA GLN A 72 -9.69 -11.80 -1.25
C GLN A 72 -10.04 -10.61 -2.15
N ARG A 73 -9.99 -9.40 -1.64
CA ARG A 73 -10.25 -8.21 -2.48
C ARG A 73 -9.21 -8.06 -3.59
N VAL A 74 -7.94 -8.29 -3.29
CA VAL A 74 -6.87 -8.21 -4.30
C VAL A 74 -7.06 -9.32 -5.35
N LEU A 75 -7.33 -10.55 -4.93
CA LEU A 75 -7.60 -11.66 -5.85
C LEU A 75 -8.79 -11.34 -6.77
N SER A 76 -9.86 -10.82 -6.21
CA SER A 76 -11.07 -10.50 -6.97
C SER A 76 -10.82 -9.35 -7.97
N ALA A 77 -10.09 -8.31 -7.55
CA ALA A 77 -9.87 -7.13 -8.38
C ALA A 77 -8.78 -7.34 -9.44
N PHE A 78 -7.72 -8.09 -9.14
CA PHE A 78 -6.54 -8.19 -10.00
C PHE A 78 -6.17 -9.61 -10.42
N GLY A 79 -6.78 -10.63 -9.85
CA GLY A 79 -6.57 -12.01 -10.26
C GLY A 79 -5.28 -12.65 -9.75
N SER A 80 -4.57 -12.02 -8.84
CA SER A 80 -3.35 -12.57 -8.25
C SER A 80 -3.28 -12.30 -6.75
N GLU A 81 -2.46 -13.08 -6.05
CA GLU A 81 -2.27 -12.93 -4.62
C GLU A 81 -1.29 -11.81 -4.31
N PRO A 82 -1.54 -11.00 -3.27
CA PRO A 82 -0.57 -10.02 -2.82
C PRO A 82 0.61 -10.68 -2.10
N SER A 83 1.78 -10.10 -2.24
CA SER A 83 2.95 -10.38 -1.42
C SER A 83 3.20 -9.22 -0.48
N TYR A 84 3.81 -9.48 0.67
CA TYR A 84 4.01 -8.50 1.73
C TYR A 84 5.47 -8.49 2.17
N GLN A 85 6.03 -7.28 2.29
CA GLN A 85 7.36 -7.07 2.88
C GLN A 85 7.25 -5.98 3.92
N TYR A 86 7.92 -6.15 5.07
CA TYR A 86 7.87 -5.22 6.19
C TYR A 86 9.27 -4.75 6.53
N PHE A 87 9.39 -3.44 6.77
CA PHE A 87 10.66 -2.81 7.11
C PHE A 87 10.46 -1.87 8.28
N ASP A 88 11.37 -1.94 9.25
CA ASP A 88 11.42 -0.91 10.28
C ASP A 88 11.81 0.42 9.66
N THR A 89 11.12 1.49 10.02
CA THR A 89 11.29 2.81 9.41
C THR A 89 11.51 3.84 10.51
N PRO A 90 12.74 3.95 11.03
CA PRO A 90 13.02 4.85 12.14
C PRO A 90 13.09 6.32 11.73
N VAL A 91 13.35 6.62 10.46
CA VAL A 91 13.55 8.00 9.98
C VAL A 91 12.86 8.20 8.63
N ILE A 92 12.11 9.29 8.52
CA ILE A 92 11.53 9.75 7.26
C ILE A 92 11.98 11.20 7.04
N VAL A 93 12.56 11.48 5.88
CA VAL A 93 12.86 12.84 5.44
C VAL A 93 11.88 13.20 4.34
N ASP A 94 11.06 14.22 4.56
CA ASP A 94 10.07 14.69 3.61
C ASP A 94 10.35 16.14 3.23
N ASN A 95 11.07 16.33 2.12
CA ASN A 95 11.47 17.66 1.69
C ASN A 95 10.31 18.52 1.18
N ALA A 96 9.27 17.89 0.64
CA ALA A 96 8.09 18.61 0.19
C ALA A 96 7.32 19.20 1.37
N ALA A 97 7.18 18.46 2.44
CA ALA A 97 6.57 18.92 3.69
C ALA A 97 7.56 19.67 4.58
N ARG A 98 8.85 19.69 4.23
CA ARG A 98 9.94 20.25 5.03
C ARG A 98 9.97 19.65 6.45
N ASP A 99 9.81 18.34 6.51
CA ASP A 99 9.67 17.64 7.78
C ASP A 99 10.63 16.45 7.86
N ILE A 100 11.05 16.16 9.08
CA ILE A 100 11.84 14.97 9.39
C ILE A 100 11.13 14.26 10.54
N MET A 101 10.72 13.02 10.31
CA MET A 101 10.10 12.20 11.33
C MET A 101 11.13 11.22 11.83
N ILE A 102 11.41 11.27 13.13
CA ILE A 102 12.36 10.35 13.78
C ILE A 102 11.61 9.63 14.90
N GLU A 103 11.62 8.31 14.82
CA GLU A 103 11.00 7.48 15.83
C GLU A 103 11.90 7.39 17.07
N ALA A 104 11.33 7.57 18.24
CA ALA A 104 12.06 7.40 19.49
C ALA A 104 12.54 5.95 19.62
N ALA A 105 13.76 5.79 20.15
CA ALA A 105 14.37 4.47 20.35
C ALA A 105 13.61 3.65 21.39
#